data_67340ac6cd189b777c224cc4d7ab564a
#
_entry.id   67340ac6cd189b777c224cc4d7ab564a
#
_cell.length_a   1.000
_cell.length_b   1.000
_cell.length_c   1.000
_cell.angle_alpha   90.00
_cell.angle_beta   90.00
_cell.angle_gamma   90.00
#
_symmetry.space_group_name_H-M   'P 1'
#
loop_
_entity.id
_entity.type
_entity.pdbx_description
1 polymer ?
#
loop_
_entity_poly.entity_id
_entity_poly.type
_entity_poly.pdbx_seq_one_letter_code
_entity_poly.pdbx_strand_id
1 'polypeptide(L)'
;MAFVIGRVGSLLLTRGVNDAVSESSSFADFVLRSLSRFHNGDWGTVCKEDWQANNDSLSDGSRILGAYEHKGMPKIWIIAEAKNDNGVREAVTVLFPEEY
;
A
#
# COMPACT_ATOMS: atom_id res chain seq x y z
N MET A 1 -0.07 8.49 -15.97
CA MET A 1 1.13 7.81 -15.46
C MET A 1 0.79 6.35 -15.12
N ALA A 2 1.58 5.43 -15.59
CA ALA A 2 1.35 4.01 -15.28
C ALA A 2 2.04 3.66 -13.97
N PHE A 3 1.33 2.99 -13.07
CA PHE A 3 1.91 2.45 -11.84
C PHE A 3 2.53 1.09 -12.11
N VAL A 4 3.62 0.76 -11.43
CA VAL A 4 4.27 -0.55 -11.57
C VAL A 4 3.34 -1.69 -11.14
N ILE A 5 2.43 -1.44 -10.20
CA ILE A 5 1.47 -2.45 -9.74
C ILE A 5 0.33 -2.70 -10.74
N GLY A 6 0.26 -1.90 -11.81
CA GLY A 6 -0.78 -2.02 -12.83
C GLY A 6 -2.02 -1.19 -12.52
N ARG A 7 -3.15 -1.59 -13.14
CA ARG A 7 -4.43 -0.86 -12.98
C ARG A 7 -5.06 -1.18 -11.64
N VAL A 8 -5.58 -0.14 -10.98
CA VAL A 8 -6.23 -0.22 -9.67
C VAL A 8 -7.65 0.29 -9.78
N GLY A 9 -8.61 -0.46 -9.22
CA GLY A 9 -10.01 -0.06 -9.22
C GLY A 9 -10.34 1.02 -8.18
N SER A 10 -9.95 0.79 -6.93
CA SER A 10 -10.30 1.69 -5.82
C SER A 10 -9.14 1.85 -4.85
N LEU A 11 -9.05 3.04 -4.25
CA LEU A 11 -8.18 3.29 -3.10
C LEU A 11 -9.06 3.33 -1.86
N LEU A 12 -8.74 2.50 -0.87
CA LEU A 12 -9.51 2.39 0.36
C LEU A 12 -8.62 2.72 1.56
N LEU A 13 -9.21 3.44 2.52
CA LEU A 13 -8.59 3.66 3.83
C LEU A 13 -9.46 2.96 4.85
N THR A 14 -8.86 2.21 5.77
CA THR A 14 -9.62 1.66 6.90
C THR A 14 -10.15 2.81 7.76
N ARG A 15 -11.12 2.50 8.61
CA ARG A 15 -11.70 3.52 9.49
C ARG A 15 -10.62 4.20 10.35
N GLY A 16 -9.71 3.43 10.93
CA GLY A 16 -8.65 3.98 11.77
C GLY A 16 -7.72 4.91 11.01
N VAL A 17 -7.31 4.51 9.81
CA VAL A 17 -6.45 5.35 8.96
C VAL A 17 -7.21 6.59 8.50
N ASN A 18 -8.46 6.44 8.10
CA ASN A 18 -9.28 7.57 7.66
C ASN A 18 -9.45 8.61 8.78
N ASP A 19 -9.72 8.18 10.00
CA ASP A 19 -9.86 9.06 11.15
C ASP A 19 -8.54 9.79 11.42
N ALA A 20 -7.41 9.09 11.41
CA ALA A 20 -6.09 9.68 11.64
C ALA A 20 -5.72 10.71 10.56
N VAL A 21 -6.03 10.42 9.30
CA VAL A 21 -5.80 11.36 8.18
C VAL A 21 -6.63 12.62 8.37
N SER A 22 -7.88 12.49 8.83
CA SER A 22 -8.76 13.65 9.07
C SER A 22 -8.24 14.54 10.20
N GLU A 23 -7.56 13.95 11.18
CA GLU A 23 -7.12 14.66 12.38
C GLU A 23 -5.74 15.27 12.27
N SER A 24 -4.91 14.81 11.33
CA SER A 24 -3.51 15.22 11.23
C SER A 24 -3.06 15.36 9.79
N SER A 25 -2.74 16.58 9.40
CA SER A 25 -2.19 16.84 8.06
C SER A 25 -0.82 16.20 7.87
N SER A 26 -0.02 16.11 8.92
CA SER A 26 1.29 15.44 8.86
C SER A 26 1.14 13.94 8.59
N PHE A 27 0.15 13.32 9.23
CA PHE A 27 -0.13 11.91 8.98
C PHE A 27 -0.68 11.70 7.57
N ALA A 28 -1.55 12.59 7.11
CA ALA A 28 -2.06 12.55 5.73
C ALA A 28 -0.92 12.62 4.71
N ASP A 29 0.06 13.49 4.92
CA ASP A 29 1.25 13.58 4.06
C ASP A 29 2.06 12.30 4.07
N PHE A 30 2.22 11.68 5.24
CA PHE A 30 2.92 10.41 5.35
C PHE A 30 2.20 9.31 4.54
N VAL A 31 0.88 9.23 4.64
CA VAL A 31 0.08 8.27 3.87
C VAL A 31 0.26 8.51 2.37
N LEU A 32 0.17 9.76 1.92
CA LEU A 32 0.33 10.09 0.50
C LEU A 32 1.72 9.73 -0.03
N ARG A 33 2.76 10.02 0.74
CA ARG A 33 4.13 9.67 0.35
C ARG A 33 4.33 8.16 0.31
N SER A 34 3.75 7.46 1.27
CA SER A 34 3.81 6.00 1.30
C SER A 34 3.11 5.38 0.10
N LEU A 35 1.94 5.90 -0.26
CA LEU A 35 1.21 5.47 -1.46
C LEU A 35 2.03 5.70 -2.73
N SER A 36 2.69 6.85 -2.85
CA SER A 36 3.55 7.13 -3.99
C SER A 36 4.70 6.12 -4.08
N ARG A 37 5.34 5.81 -2.96
CA ARG A 37 6.41 4.79 -2.91
C ARG A 37 5.87 3.43 -3.35
N PHE A 38 4.73 3.04 -2.81
CA PHE A 38 4.08 1.76 -3.12
C PHE A 38 3.78 1.63 -4.61
N HIS A 39 3.18 2.66 -5.20
CA HIS A 39 2.84 2.66 -6.62
C HIS A 39 4.06 2.65 -7.54
N ASN A 40 5.22 2.99 -7.02
CA ASN A 40 6.49 2.99 -7.77
C ASN A 40 7.40 1.81 -7.44
N GLY A 41 6.90 0.82 -6.70
CA GLY A 41 7.65 -0.40 -6.42
C GLY A 41 8.61 -0.32 -5.24
N ASP A 42 8.44 0.67 -4.37
CA ASP A 42 9.18 0.78 -3.11
C ASP A 42 8.29 0.26 -1.99
N TRP A 43 8.59 -0.93 -1.50
CA TRP A 43 7.74 -1.66 -0.54
C TRP A 43 8.01 -1.28 0.90
N GLY A 44 8.88 -0.29 1.14
CA GLY A 44 9.13 0.25 2.47
C GLY A 44 10.02 -0.64 3.33
N THR A 45 9.55 -0.99 4.52
CA THR A 45 10.35 -1.68 5.54
C THR A 45 10.11 -3.18 5.60
N VAL A 46 9.50 -3.77 4.58
CA VAL A 46 9.33 -5.23 4.53
C VAL A 46 10.70 -5.92 4.45
N CYS A 47 10.78 -7.17 4.91
CA CYS A 47 12.02 -7.94 4.85
C CYS A 47 12.42 -8.23 3.39
N LYS A 48 13.65 -8.66 3.22
CA LYS A 48 14.21 -8.91 1.89
C LYS A 48 13.42 -9.96 1.11
N GLU A 49 12.98 -11.01 1.79
CA GLU A 49 12.19 -12.08 1.17
C GLU A 49 10.84 -11.55 0.71
N ASP A 50 10.19 -10.72 1.51
CA ASP A 50 8.91 -10.12 1.15
C ASP A 50 9.07 -9.10 0.03
N TRP A 51 10.18 -8.36 0.03
CA TRP A 51 10.50 -7.44 -1.06
C TRP A 51 10.56 -8.18 -2.39
N GLN A 52 11.29 -9.30 -2.42
CA GLN A 52 11.42 -10.12 -3.62
C GLN A 52 10.06 -10.72 -4.02
N ALA A 53 9.29 -11.22 -3.05
CA ALA A 53 7.96 -11.75 -3.33
C ALA A 53 7.05 -10.70 -3.96
N ASN A 54 7.11 -9.45 -3.48
CA ASN A 54 6.35 -8.36 -4.08
C ASN A 54 6.79 -8.08 -5.51
N ASN A 55 8.10 -8.11 -5.77
CA ASN A 55 8.61 -7.93 -7.14
C ASN A 55 8.11 -9.05 -8.07
N ASP A 56 8.08 -10.28 -7.59
CA ASP A 56 7.55 -11.41 -8.35
C ASP A 56 6.05 -11.22 -8.64
N SER A 57 5.32 -10.64 -7.68
CA SER A 57 3.89 -10.36 -7.80
C SER A 57 3.57 -9.33 -8.88
N LEU A 58 4.53 -8.48 -9.25
CA LEU A 58 4.34 -7.56 -10.38
C LEU A 58 4.11 -8.32 -11.68
N SER A 59 4.76 -9.48 -11.82
CA SER A 59 4.65 -10.32 -13.03
C SER A 59 3.48 -11.29 -12.94
N ASP A 60 3.28 -11.96 -11.80
CA ASP A 60 2.27 -13.01 -11.69
C ASP A 60 0.89 -12.52 -11.24
N GLY A 61 0.77 -11.25 -10.84
CA GLY A 61 -0.50 -10.67 -10.44
C GLY A 61 -0.95 -10.99 -9.03
N SER A 62 -0.09 -11.57 -8.20
CA SER A 62 -0.41 -11.88 -6.81
C SER A 62 -0.54 -10.62 -5.97
N ARG A 63 -1.12 -10.77 -4.77
CA ARG A 63 -1.27 -9.71 -3.78
C ARG A 63 0.09 -9.15 -3.36
N ILE A 64 0.13 -7.84 -3.12
CA ILE A 64 1.35 -7.13 -2.70
C ILE A 64 1.09 -6.45 -1.36
N LEU A 65 2.08 -6.49 -0.46
CA LEU A 65 2.01 -5.80 0.83
C LEU A 65 3.26 -4.97 1.06
N GLY A 66 3.09 -3.66 1.22
CA GLY A 66 4.16 -2.74 1.63
C GLY A 66 3.97 -2.32 3.09
N ALA A 67 5.04 -1.96 3.76
CA ALA A 67 5.02 -1.48 5.14
C ALA A 67 5.84 -0.20 5.24
N TYR A 68 5.30 0.81 5.92
CA TYR A 68 5.91 2.14 5.95
C TYR A 68 5.94 2.68 7.36
N GLU A 69 7.05 3.33 7.69
CA GLU A 69 7.29 3.90 9.02
C GLU A 69 7.81 5.32 8.88
N HIS A 70 7.40 6.17 9.81
CA HIS A 70 7.92 7.52 9.93
C HIS A 70 8.00 7.85 11.42
N LYS A 71 9.09 8.51 11.82
CA LYS A 71 9.34 8.85 13.22
C LYS A 71 8.15 9.63 13.79
N GLY A 72 7.66 9.18 14.94
CA GLY A 72 6.56 9.83 15.63
C GLY A 72 5.17 9.50 15.10
N MET A 73 5.08 8.59 14.14
CA MET A 73 3.79 8.19 13.55
C MET A 73 3.58 6.68 13.64
N PRO A 74 2.33 6.24 13.71
CA PRO A 74 2.05 4.80 13.69
C PRO A 74 2.45 4.20 12.33
N LYS A 75 2.91 2.97 12.38
CA LYS A 75 3.23 2.19 11.18
C LYS A 75 1.96 1.93 10.38
N ILE A 76 2.07 1.97 9.07
CA ILE A 76 0.97 1.60 8.18
C ILE A 76 1.39 0.48 7.24
N TRP A 77 0.41 -0.30 6.79
CA TRP A 77 0.55 -1.25 5.70
C TRP A 77 -0.27 -0.76 4.51
N ILE A 78 0.20 -1.08 3.32
CA ILE A 78 -0.54 -0.85 2.08
C ILE A 78 -0.63 -2.20 1.37
N ILE A 79 -1.86 -2.63 1.06
CA ILE A 79 -2.10 -3.91 0.43
C ILE A 79 -2.78 -3.69 -0.91
N ALA A 80 -2.22 -4.25 -1.98
CA ALA A 80 -2.87 -4.32 -3.28
C ALA A 80 -3.43 -5.73 -3.48
N GLU A 81 -4.71 -5.83 -3.80
CA GLU A 81 -5.34 -7.12 -4.06
C GLU A 81 -4.73 -7.76 -5.32
N ALA A 82 -4.86 -9.08 -5.44
CA ALA A 82 -4.41 -9.79 -6.61
C ALA A 82 -5.18 -9.30 -7.85
N LYS A 83 -4.55 -9.37 -9.01
CA LYS A 83 -5.21 -9.02 -10.27
C LYS A 83 -6.35 -9.99 -10.55
N ASN A 84 -7.49 -9.42 -10.98
CA ASN A 84 -8.63 -10.20 -11.44
C ASN A 84 -8.44 -10.67 -12.89
N ASP A 85 -9.45 -11.31 -13.46
CA ASP A 85 -9.39 -11.84 -14.83
C ASP A 85 -9.16 -10.75 -15.88
N ASN A 86 -9.47 -9.50 -15.56
CA ASN A 86 -9.26 -8.36 -16.44
C ASN A 86 -7.90 -7.69 -16.25
N GLY A 87 -7.04 -8.26 -15.39
CA GLY A 87 -5.73 -7.70 -15.11
C GLY A 87 -5.77 -6.48 -14.20
N VAL A 88 -6.85 -6.28 -13.46
CA VAL A 88 -7.06 -5.12 -12.57
C VAL A 88 -6.98 -5.57 -11.11
N ARG A 89 -6.25 -4.82 -10.31
CA ARG A 89 -6.28 -4.95 -8.84
C ARG A 89 -7.48 -4.15 -8.35
N GLU A 90 -8.47 -4.83 -7.80
CA GLU A 90 -9.75 -4.18 -7.46
C GLU A 90 -9.59 -3.11 -6.39
N ALA A 91 -8.66 -3.28 -5.47
CA ALA A 91 -8.44 -2.30 -4.41
C ALA A 91 -6.99 -2.25 -3.97
N VAL A 92 -6.58 -1.05 -3.57
CA VAL A 92 -5.38 -0.81 -2.76
C VAL A 92 -5.90 -0.24 -1.44
N THR A 93 -5.53 -0.87 -0.32
CA THR A 93 -6.02 -0.50 1.01
C THR A 93 -4.88 -0.06 1.89
N VAL A 94 -5.03 1.09 2.55
CA VAL A 94 -4.13 1.57 3.60
C VAL A 94 -4.75 1.23 4.94
N LEU A 95 -3.99 0.57 5.81
CA LEU A 95 -4.49 0.11 7.11
C LEU A 95 -3.39 0.17 8.17
N PHE A 96 -3.82 0.20 9.43
CA PHE A 96 -2.90 -0.09 10.52
C PHE A 96 -2.74 -1.62 10.64
N PRO A 97 -1.55 -2.13 11.00
CA PRO A 97 -1.34 -3.57 11.12
C PRO A 97 -2.37 -4.29 12.00
N GLU A 98 -2.81 -3.65 13.09
CA GLU A 98 -3.81 -4.22 14.00
C GLU A 98 -5.22 -4.31 13.40
N GLU A 99 -5.45 -3.66 12.28
CA GLU A 99 -6.74 -3.73 11.57
C GLU A 99 -6.80 -4.85 10.53
N TYR A 100 -5.69 -5.55 10.38
CA TYR A 100 -5.59 -6.62 9.38
C TYR A 100 -6.48 -7.82 9.71
#